data_810395379616d5c657eadd8d5010e977
#
_entry.id   810395379616d5c657eadd8d5010e977
#
_cell.length_a   1.000
_cell.length_b   1.000
_cell.length_c   1.000
_cell.angle_alpha   90.00
_cell.angle_beta   90.00
_cell.angle_gamma   90.00
#
_symmetry.space_group_name_H-M   'P 1'
#
loop_
_entity.id
_entity.type
_entity.pdbx_description
1 polymer ?
#
loop_
_entity_poly.entity_id
_entity_poly.type
_entity_poly.pdbx_seq_one_letter_code
_entity_poly.pdbx_strand_id
1 'polypeptide(L)'
;MNTVTVKINGMEYNLKGKEDDEYLLKVSEYVDGKFKEVSSNNNKLSISSVAVLSALNIADELFKCNKEVDDLLKKKNSLEERNLTLKERIREIKQEIEETVENKNQEMASLKEMLYLMEQKSREAEILND
;
A
#
# COMPACT_ATOMS: atom_id res chain seq x y z
N MET A 1 18.35 31.82 -4.94
CA MET A 1 16.89 31.92 -4.85
C MET A 1 16.33 32.34 -6.20
N ASN A 2 15.33 31.63 -6.66
CA ASN A 2 14.65 31.95 -7.90
C ASN A 2 13.57 33.00 -7.65
N THR A 3 13.42 33.94 -8.61
CA THR A 3 12.31 34.90 -8.59
C THR A 3 11.41 34.61 -9.78
N VAL A 4 10.14 34.38 -9.52
CA VAL A 4 9.13 34.06 -10.52
C VAL A 4 8.00 35.09 -10.43
N THR A 5 7.57 35.59 -11.55
CA THR A 5 6.38 36.46 -11.65
C THR A 5 5.16 35.57 -11.85
N VAL A 6 4.19 35.68 -10.95
CA VAL A 6 2.96 34.89 -10.97
C VAL A 6 1.76 35.84 -11.02
N LYS A 7 0.64 35.34 -11.53
CA LYS A 7 -0.60 36.09 -11.64
C LYS A 7 -1.66 35.43 -10.75
N ILE A 8 -2.15 36.18 -9.77
CA ILE A 8 -3.20 35.71 -8.85
C ILE A 8 -4.32 36.75 -8.85
N ASN A 9 -5.53 36.33 -9.18
CA ASN A 9 -6.70 37.19 -9.27
C ASN A 9 -6.47 38.41 -10.20
N GLY A 10 -5.75 38.22 -11.32
CA GLY A 10 -5.44 39.24 -12.28
C GLY A 10 -4.30 40.17 -11.91
N MET A 11 -3.70 40.02 -10.73
CA MET A 11 -2.59 40.85 -10.26
C MET A 11 -1.27 40.08 -10.32
N GLU A 12 -0.20 40.76 -10.71
CA GLU A 12 1.13 40.16 -10.78
C GLU A 12 1.86 40.31 -9.44
N TYR A 13 2.53 39.22 -9.07
CA TYR A 13 3.36 39.13 -7.85
C TYR A 13 4.68 38.49 -8.18
N ASN A 14 5.75 39.00 -7.56
CA ASN A 14 7.08 38.39 -7.68
C ASN A 14 7.31 37.48 -6.48
N LEU A 15 7.42 36.17 -6.74
CA LEU A 15 7.70 35.18 -5.70
C LEU A 15 9.19 34.87 -5.67
N LYS A 16 9.77 34.89 -4.47
CA LYS A 16 11.13 34.42 -4.20
C LYS A 16 11.04 33.14 -3.38
N GLY A 17 11.68 32.11 -3.86
CA GLY A 17 11.69 30.84 -3.15
C GLY A 17 12.94 30.02 -3.48
N LYS A 18 13.20 29.03 -2.65
CA LYS A 18 14.28 28.06 -2.85
C LYS A 18 13.90 26.96 -3.84
N GLU A 19 12.60 26.80 -4.04
CA GLU A 19 12.06 25.81 -4.96
C GLU A 19 12.24 26.27 -6.40
N ASP A 20 12.09 25.33 -7.36
CA ASP A 20 12.20 25.66 -8.77
C ASP A 20 11.00 26.47 -9.27
N ASP A 21 11.17 27.10 -10.44
CA ASP A 21 10.14 27.97 -11.02
C ASP A 21 8.86 27.20 -11.33
N GLU A 22 8.96 25.99 -11.81
CA GLU A 22 7.82 25.13 -12.13
C GLU A 22 6.96 24.85 -10.90
N TYR A 23 7.59 24.58 -9.79
CA TYR A 23 6.89 24.37 -8.51
C TYR A 23 6.20 25.64 -8.04
N LEU A 24 6.90 26.77 -8.08
CA LEU A 24 6.33 28.07 -7.67
C LEU A 24 5.14 28.46 -8.53
N LEU A 25 5.21 28.20 -9.85
CA LEU A 25 4.08 28.41 -10.76
C LEU A 25 2.89 27.53 -10.41
N LYS A 26 3.14 26.28 -10.10
CA LYS A 26 2.11 25.30 -9.70
C LYS A 26 1.37 25.74 -8.44
N VAL A 27 2.12 26.18 -7.43
CA VAL A 27 1.56 26.71 -6.19
C VAL A 27 0.67 27.93 -6.45
N SER A 28 1.16 28.86 -7.28
CA SER A 28 0.43 30.07 -7.60
C SER A 28 -0.85 29.79 -8.42
N GLU A 29 -0.81 28.84 -9.33
CA GLU A 29 -2.00 28.41 -10.08
C GLU A 29 -3.07 27.82 -9.16
N TYR A 30 -2.65 27.06 -8.17
CA TYR A 30 -3.56 26.49 -7.17
C TYR A 30 -4.26 27.60 -6.36
N VAL A 31 -3.50 28.60 -5.90
CA VAL A 31 -4.03 29.73 -5.15
C VAL A 31 -4.97 30.57 -6.04
N ASP A 32 -4.56 30.83 -7.28
CA ASP A 32 -5.38 31.57 -8.27
C ASP A 32 -6.73 30.85 -8.49
N GLY A 33 -6.70 29.53 -8.62
CA GLY A 33 -7.91 28.70 -8.75
C GLY A 33 -8.84 28.84 -7.56
N LYS A 34 -8.29 28.88 -6.34
CA LYS A 34 -9.07 29.09 -5.11
C LYS A 34 -9.71 30.47 -5.07
N PHE A 35 -8.98 31.51 -5.50
CA PHE A 35 -9.51 32.86 -5.59
C PHE A 35 -10.68 32.95 -6.58
N LYS A 36 -10.54 32.31 -7.73
CA LYS A 36 -11.61 32.27 -8.74
C LYS A 36 -12.84 31.53 -8.23
N GLU A 37 -12.66 30.42 -7.53
CA GLU A 37 -13.75 29.65 -6.95
C GLU A 37 -14.53 30.48 -5.92
N VAL A 38 -13.85 31.15 -5.00
CA VAL A 38 -14.47 31.99 -3.97
C VAL A 38 -15.18 33.19 -4.62
N SER A 39 -14.53 33.83 -5.59
CA SER A 39 -15.11 35.00 -6.31
C SER A 39 -16.34 34.62 -7.10
N SER A 40 -16.37 33.43 -7.72
CA SER A 40 -17.52 32.98 -8.51
C SER A 40 -18.74 32.69 -7.63
N ASN A 41 -18.52 32.24 -6.39
CA ASN A 41 -19.60 31.97 -5.44
C ASN A 41 -20.23 33.25 -4.88
N ASN A 42 -19.47 34.33 -4.80
CA ASN A 42 -19.98 35.60 -4.33
C ASN A 42 -19.22 36.78 -4.95
N ASN A 43 -19.82 37.41 -5.95
CA ASN A 43 -19.23 38.52 -6.73
C ASN A 43 -19.10 39.83 -5.91
N LYS A 44 -19.75 39.92 -4.74
CA LYS A 44 -19.77 41.12 -3.92
C LYS A 44 -18.64 41.20 -2.91
N LEU A 45 -17.84 40.15 -2.81
CA LEU A 45 -16.72 40.13 -1.87
C LEU A 45 -15.58 41.04 -2.31
N SER A 46 -15.00 41.74 -1.35
CA SER A 46 -13.76 42.48 -1.56
C SER A 46 -12.59 41.52 -1.84
N ILE A 47 -11.54 42.03 -2.44
CA ILE A 47 -10.31 41.23 -2.68
C ILE A 47 -9.75 40.70 -1.35
N SER A 48 -9.76 41.50 -0.30
CA SER A 48 -9.30 41.09 1.03
C SER A 48 -10.13 39.92 1.57
N SER A 49 -11.45 39.97 1.43
CA SER A 49 -12.34 38.89 1.87
C SER A 49 -12.12 37.62 1.04
N VAL A 50 -11.94 37.73 -0.27
CA VAL A 50 -11.62 36.60 -1.13
C VAL A 50 -10.32 35.94 -0.68
N ALA A 51 -9.29 36.75 -0.39
CA ALA A 51 -8.00 36.25 0.08
C ALA A 51 -8.12 35.48 1.39
N VAL A 52 -8.86 36.02 2.37
CA VAL A 52 -9.05 35.39 3.67
C VAL A 52 -9.83 34.06 3.53
N LEU A 53 -10.94 34.08 2.78
CA LEU A 53 -11.74 32.87 2.55
C LEU A 53 -10.97 31.81 1.75
N SER A 54 -10.19 32.23 0.78
CA SER A 54 -9.33 31.31 0.03
C SER A 54 -8.27 30.67 0.92
N ALA A 55 -7.65 31.46 1.78
CA ALA A 55 -6.68 30.94 2.76
C ALA A 55 -7.31 29.93 3.73
N LEU A 56 -8.52 30.22 4.20
CA LEU A 56 -9.26 29.29 5.07
C LEU A 56 -9.60 27.98 4.35
N ASN A 57 -10.02 28.07 3.10
CA ASN A 57 -10.31 26.87 2.30
C ASN A 57 -9.05 26.02 2.06
N ILE A 58 -7.92 26.67 1.78
CA ILE A 58 -6.64 25.96 1.61
C ILE A 58 -6.21 25.30 2.91
N ALA A 59 -6.33 26.00 4.03
CA ALA A 59 -6.00 25.44 5.35
C ALA A 59 -6.90 24.25 5.68
N ASP A 60 -8.20 24.34 5.39
CA ASP A 60 -9.14 23.24 5.59
C ASP A 60 -8.73 22.00 4.78
N GLU A 61 -8.40 22.18 3.51
CA GLU A 61 -7.90 21.10 2.66
C GLU A 61 -6.62 20.49 3.22
N LEU A 62 -5.71 21.31 3.70
CA LEU A 62 -4.45 20.85 4.29
C LEU A 62 -4.71 19.98 5.51
N PHE A 63 -5.57 20.41 6.42
CA PHE A 63 -5.88 19.63 7.63
C PHE A 63 -6.59 18.32 7.31
N LYS A 64 -7.50 18.32 6.34
CA LYS A 64 -8.16 17.11 5.87
C LYS A 64 -7.18 16.14 5.23
N CYS A 65 -6.27 16.66 4.42
CA CYS A 65 -5.22 15.87 3.78
C CYS A 65 -4.28 15.25 4.83
N ASN A 66 -3.87 16.03 5.83
CA ASN A 66 -3.03 15.53 6.94
C ASN A 66 -3.72 14.41 7.71
N LYS A 67 -5.03 14.53 7.93
CA LYS A 67 -5.81 13.47 8.58
C LYS A 67 -5.85 12.21 7.74
N GLU A 68 -6.04 12.33 6.44
CA GLU A 68 -6.00 11.19 5.52
C GLU A 68 -4.64 10.50 5.52
N VAL A 69 -3.56 11.29 5.54
CA VAL A 69 -2.19 10.74 5.63
C VAL A 69 -2.02 9.95 6.92
N ASP A 70 -2.47 10.48 8.06
CA ASP A 70 -2.39 9.78 9.35
C ASP A 70 -3.18 8.48 9.32
N ASP A 71 -4.39 8.49 8.76
CA ASP A 71 -5.23 7.30 8.64
C ASP A 71 -4.58 6.25 7.72
N LEU A 72 -3.98 6.68 6.62
CA LEU A 72 -3.26 5.80 5.70
C LEU A 72 -2.01 5.21 6.33
N LEU A 73 -1.29 5.98 7.15
CA LEU A 73 -0.12 5.47 7.89
C LEU A 73 -0.52 4.39 8.89
N LYS A 74 -1.63 4.59 9.61
CA LYS A 74 -2.16 3.58 10.53
C LYS A 74 -2.56 2.30 9.77
N LYS A 75 -3.21 2.46 8.62
CA LYS A 75 -3.60 1.35 7.75
C LYS A 75 -2.38 0.59 7.23
N LYS A 76 -1.37 1.33 6.78
CA LYS A 76 -0.10 0.77 6.32
C LYS A 76 0.55 -0.08 7.41
N ASN A 77 0.66 0.46 8.63
CA ASN A 77 1.26 -0.24 9.76
C ASN A 77 0.48 -1.52 10.10
N SER A 78 -0.84 -1.44 10.09
CA SER A 78 -1.71 -2.61 10.33
C SER A 78 -1.51 -3.69 9.26
N LEU A 79 -1.41 -3.29 7.99
CA LEU A 79 -1.17 -4.22 6.88
C LEU A 79 0.22 -4.85 6.95
N GLU A 80 1.23 -4.11 7.35
CA GLU A 80 2.59 -4.62 7.55
C GLU A 80 2.62 -5.71 8.64
N GLU A 81 1.93 -5.47 9.76
CA GLU A 81 1.80 -6.45 10.83
C GLU A 81 1.10 -7.73 10.34
N ARG A 82 0.01 -7.56 9.59
CA ARG A 82 -0.71 -8.70 9.00
C ARG A 82 0.16 -9.47 8.03
N ASN A 83 0.95 -8.77 7.21
CA ASN A 83 1.87 -9.40 6.28
C ASN A 83 2.93 -10.24 7.00
N LEU A 84 3.50 -9.71 8.08
CA LEU A 84 4.47 -10.46 8.90
C LEU A 84 3.83 -11.72 9.49
N THR A 85 2.62 -11.60 10.04
CA THR A 85 1.88 -12.73 10.59
C THR A 85 1.59 -13.78 9.51
N LEU A 86 1.17 -13.36 8.33
CA LEU A 86 0.90 -14.27 7.21
C LEU A 86 2.15 -14.97 6.71
N LYS A 87 3.27 -14.27 6.61
CA LYS A 87 4.55 -14.86 6.22
C LYS A 87 4.99 -15.93 7.21
N GLU A 88 4.83 -15.66 8.49
CA GLU A 88 5.14 -16.64 9.55
C GLU A 88 4.23 -17.85 9.46
N ARG A 89 2.95 -17.64 9.22
CA ARG A 89 1.98 -18.73 9.05
C ARG A 89 2.31 -19.59 7.82
N ILE A 90 2.69 -18.95 6.71
CA ILE A 90 3.12 -19.66 5.50
C ILE A 90 4.33 -20.53 5.79
N ARG A 91 5.30 -20.01 6.54
CA ARG A 91 6.50 -20.78 6.92
C ARG A 91 6.12 -22.01 7.76
N GLU A 92 5.24 -21.84 8.74
CA GLU A 92 4.73 -22.94 9.57
C GLU A 92 4.03 -24.02 8.74
N ILE A 93 3.16 -23.59 7.81
CA ILE A 93 2.44 -24.51 6.93
C ILE A 93 3.40 -25.27 6.02
N LYS A 94 4.40 -24.62 5.47
CA LYS A 94 5.43 -25.26 4.65
C LYS A 94 6.16 -26.33 5.45
N GLN A 95 6.52 -26.03 6.67
CA GLN A 95 7.18 -26.99 7.56
C GLN A 95 6.28 -28.18 7.88
N GLU A 96 5.01 -27.95 8.18
CA GLU A 96 4.02 -29.03 8.40
C GLU A 96 3.87 -29.92 7.17
N ILE A 97 3.84 -29.31 5.97
CA ILE A 97 3.76 -30.05 4.72
C ILE A 97 4.99 -30.93 4.53
N GLU A 98 6.20 -30.40 4.76
CA GLU A 98 7.45 -31.15 4.65
C GLU A 98 7.46 -32.36 5.59
N GLU A 99 7.05 -32.17 6.85
CA GLU A 99 6.96 -33.24 7.84
C GLU A 99 5.93 -34.30 7.43
N THR A 100 4.77 -33.86 6.94
CA THR A 100 3.72 -34.77 6.47
C THR A 100 4.17 -35.60 5.29
N VAL A 101 4.83 -34.98 4.31
CA VAL A 101 5.37 -35.65 3.12
C VAL A 101 6.41 -36.66 3.54
N GLU A 102 7.32 -36.32 4.44
CA GLU A 102 8.35 -37.24 4.94
C GLU A 102 7.72 -38.45 5.63
N ASN A 103 6.73 -38.22 6.51
CA ASN A 103 6.03 -39.29 7.18
C ASN A 103 5.30 -40.21 6.21
N LYS A 104 4.65 -39.66 5.20
CA LYS A 104 3.98 -40.43 4.16
C LYS A 104 4.95 -41.24 3.32
N ASN A 105 6.11 -40.70 3.00
CA ASN A 105 7.16 -41.41 2.27
C ASN A 105 7.68 -42.60 3.07
N GLN A 106 7.87 -42.44 4.40
CA GLN A 106 8.28 -43.51 5.28
C GLN A 106 7.21 -44.61 5.36
N GLU A 107 5.93 -44.24 5.49
CA GLU A 107 4.83 -45.21 5.48
C GLU A 107 4.77 -45.96 4.14
N MET A 108 4.95 -45.31 3.02
CA MET A 108 4.99 -45.94 1.70
C MET A 108 6.14 -46.90 1.57
N ALA A 109 7.33 -46.57 2.05
CA ALA A 109 8.48 -47.43 2.06
C ALA A 109 8.23 -48.69 2.87
N SER A 110 7.63 -48.54 4.09
CA SER A 110 7.27 -49.68 4.93
C SER A 110 6.24 -50.57 4.26
N LEU A 111 5.22 -50.00 3.64
CA LEU A 111 4.19 -50.79 2.95
C LEU A 111 4.75 -51.54 1.74
N LYS A 112 5.66 -50.96 1.01
CA LYS A 112 6.34 -51.62 -0.12
C LYS A 112 7.17 -52.82 0.35
N GLU A 113 7.86 -52.64 1.46
CA GLU A 113 8.65 -53.72 2.08
C GLU A 113 7.75 -54.86 2.52
N MET A 114 6.65 -54.56 3.23
CA MET A 114 5.67 -55.55 3.65
C MET A 114 5.07 -56.29 2.44
N LEU A 115 4.73 -55.59 1.38
CA LEU A 115 4.19 -56.18 0.18
C LEU A 115 5.19 -57.12 -0.49
N TYR A 116 6.45 -56.74 -0.57
CA TYR A 116 7.53 -57.56 -1.07
C TYR A 116 7.68 -58.87 -0.27
N LEU A 117 7.66 -58.75 1.06
CA LEU A 117 7.77 -59.92 1.93
C LEU A 117 6.56 -60.86 1.80
N MET A 118 5.37 -60.33 1.63
CA MET A 118 4.16 -61.13 1.41
C MET A 118 4.22 -61.86 0.08
N GLU A 119 4.72 -61.23 -0.98
CA GLU A 119 4.91 -61.85 -2.31
C GLU A 119 5.94 -63.00 -2.20
N GLN A 120 7.01 -62.82 -1.47
CA GLN A 120 8.02 -63.84 -1.26
C GLN A 120 7.44 -65.04 -0.53
N LYS A 121 6.67 -64.84 0.51
CA LYS A 121 5.98 -65.91 1.25
C LYS A 121 4.99 -66.67 0.36
N SER A 122 4.24 -65.96 -0.46
CA SER A 122 3.31 -66.57 -1.39
C SER A 122 4.02 -67.46 -2.39
N ARG A 123 5.17 -67.06 -2.94
CA ARG A 123 5.99 -67.84 -3.87
C ARG A 123 6.54 -69.07 -3.19
N GLU A 124 7.04 -68.96 -1.98
CA GLU A 124 7.53 -70.11 -1.18
C GLU A 124 6.43 -71.11 -0.96
N ALA A 125 5.23 -70.67 -0.62
CA ALA A 125 4.07 -71.53 -0.38
C ALA A 125 3.68 -72.30 -1.70
N GLU A 126 3.72 -71.63 -2.83
CA GLU A 126 3.46 -72.25 -4.15
C GLU A 126 4.48 -73.32 -4.47
N ILE A 127 5.78 -73.08 -4.22
CA ILE A 127 6.85 -74.03 -4.45
C ILE A 127 6.69 -75.27 -3.56
N LEU A 128 6.30 -75.09 -2.30
CA LEU A 128 6.09 -76.18 -1.35
C LEU A 128 4.87 -77.04 -1.66
N ASN A 129 3.87 -76.52 -2.37
CA ASN A 129 2.65 -77.22 -2.75
C ASN A 129 2.77 -77.98 -4.07
N ASP A 130 3.83 -77.73 -4.82
CA ASP A 130 4.19 -78.51 -6.03
C ASP A 130 5.04 -79.72 -5.58
#